data_2d2e5a87070fbeba8b41af640d4127c7
#
_entry.id   2d2e5a87070fbeba8b41af640d4127c7
#
_cell.length_a   1.000
_cell.length_b   1.000
_cell.length_c   1.000
_cell.angle_alpha   90.00
_cell.angle_beta   90.00
_cell.angle_gamma   90.00
#
_symmetry.space_group_name_H-M   'P 1'
#
loop_
_entity.id
_entity.type
_entity.pdbx_description
1 polymer ?
#
loop_
_entity_poly.entity_id
_entity_poly.type
_entity_poly.pdbx_seq_one_letter_code
_entity_poly.pdbx_strand_id
1 'polypeptide(L)'
;MSIKGISNYQSTEVYYDYSERKKEKKEAVQNKKDNNYEEAAVYEKKSNVTGAYQRDQATINRLLEEAERSRQRLIDLVEKMLTKQGQTFNRASNVYSLLRDGKVPVDEETRLQAQKDIAEDGYWGIEQTSERLVSFAKALAGGDPAKADLMIEAVKKGFSLAEKAWGGALPQICRDTLDRTISK
;
A
#
# COMPACT_ATOMS: atom_id res chain seq x y z
N MET A 1 -34.87 -21.66 5.82
CA MET A 1 -34.01 -20.87 6.71
C MET A 1 -32.92 -20.23 5.86
N SER A 2 -33.02 -18.92 5.63
CA SER A 2 -32.09 -18.18 4.76
C SER A 2 -30.89 -17.72 5.58
N ILE A 3 -29.69 -18.11 5.16
CA ILE A 3 -28.45 -17.59 5.73
C ILE A 3 -28.04 -16.38 4.86
N LYS A 4 -28.13 -15.19 5.47
CA LYS A 4 -27.69 -13.93 4.84
C LYS A 4 -26.17 -13.93 4.68
N GLY A 5 -25.70 -13.68 3.46
CA GLY A 5 -24.29 -13.54 3.12
C GLY A 5 -23.64 -12.36 3.84
N ILE A 6 -22.44 -12.59 4.37
CA ILE A 6 -21.59 -11.58 4.96
C ILE A 6 -20.93 -10.81 3.83
N SER A 7 -21.32 -9.55 3.69
CA SER A 7 -20.78 -8.62 2.69
C SER A 7 -19.32 -8.25 3.01
N ASN A 8 -18.45 -8.54 2.05
CA ASN A 8 -16.99 -8.31 2.14
C ASN A 8 -16.64 -6.88 1.66
N TYR A 9 -17.08 -5.86 2.43
CA TYR A 9 -17.01 -4.45 2.02
C TYR A 9 -15.93 -3.60 2.73
N GLN A 10 -15.00 -4.20 3.47
CA GLN A 10 -14.07 -3.39 4.30
C GLN A 10 -12.70 -3.08 3.70
N SER A 11 -12.30 -3.69 2.60
CA SER A 11 -10.97 -3.43 2.02
C SER A 11 -10.95 -2.32 0.96
N THR A 12 -12.10 -2.01 0.36
CA THR A 12 -12.25 -0.96 -0.66
C THR A 12 -12.46 0.44 -0.06
N GLU A 13 -13.11 0.56 1.09
CA GLU A 13 -13.40 1.86 1.71
C GLU A 13 -12.15 2.62 2.17
N VAL A 14 -11.13 1.93 2.64
CA VAL A 14 -9.88 2.58 3.09
C VAL A 14 -9.12 3.23 1.94
N TYR A 15 -9.27 2.73 0.72
CA TYR A 15 -8.57 3.27 -0.46
C TYR A 15 -9.33 4.41 -1.13
N TYR A 16 -10.67 4.36 -1.13
CA TYR A 16 -11.53 5.42 -1.66
C TYR A 16 -11.52 6.68 -0.78
N ASP A 17 -11.44 6.52 0.54
CA ASP A 17 -11.39 7.64 1.49
C ASP A 17 -10.17 8.54 1.28
N TYR A 18 -9.03 8.01 0.82
CA TYR A 18 -7.84 8.83 0.53
C TYR A 18 -7.99 9.71 -0.72
N SER A 19 -8.67 9.21 -1.76
CA SER A 19 -8.89 9.98 -3.00
C SER A 19 -10.02 11.00 -2.87
N GLU A 20 -11.05 10.72 -2.10
CA GLU A 20 -12.17 11.64 -1.81
C GLU A 20 -11.74 12.78 -0.91
N ARG A 21 -10.98 12.54 0.16
CA ARG A 21 -10.40 13.59 1.01
C ARG A 21 -9.49 14.56 0.26
N LYS A 22 -8.88 14.12 -0.85
CA LYS A 22 -8.06 14.97 -1.70
C LYS A 22 -8.91 15.90 -2.57
N LYS A 23 -10.13 15.49 -2.96
CA LYS A 23 -11.11 16.32 -3.68
C LYS A 23 -11.76 17.34 -2.75
N GLU A 24 -12.23 16.93 -1.58
CA GLU A 24 -12.84 17.82 -0.60
C GLU A 24 -11.89 18.93 -0.10
N LYS A 25 -10.58 18.60 0.08
CA LYS A 25 -9.58 19.63 0.43
C LYS A 25 -9.32 20.63 -0.70
N LYS A 26 -9.48 20.25 -1.98
CA LYS A 26 -9.35 21.21 -3.10
C LYS A 26 -10.56 22.10 -3.22
N GLU A 27 -11.76 21.63 -2.97
CA GLU A 27 -12.99 22.43 -2.99
C GLU A 27 -13.10 23.37 -1.78
N ALA A 28 -12.64 22.93 -0.60
CA ALA A 28 -12.63 23.75 0.61
C ALA A 28 -11.64 24.93 0.56
N VAL A 29 -10.59 24.84 -0.27
CA VAL A 29 -9.61 25.96 -0.46
C VAL A 29 -10.12 26.99 -1.47
N GLN A 30 -11.03 26.63 -2.38
CA GLN A 30 -11.56 27.54 -3.39
C GLN A 30 -12.74 28.40 -2.91
N ASN A 31 -13.42 28.00 -1.84
CA ASN A 31 -14.60 28.70 -1.30
C ASN A 31 -14.29 29.68 -0.14
N LYS A 32 -13.03 30.03 0.12
CA LYS A 32 -12.64 30.97 1.20
C LYS A 32 -12.16 32.35 0.71
N LYS A 33 -12.64 32.81 -0.44
CA LYS A 33 -12.21 34.10 -0.97
C LYS A 33 -13.18 35.28 -0.81
N ASP A 34 -14.31 35.10 -0.16
CA ASP A 34 -15.19 36.25 0.13
C ASP A 34 -15.83 36.07 1.50
N ASN A 35 -15.20 36.57 2.55
CA ASN A 35 -15.91 37.12 3.72
C ASN A 35 -14.95 37.92 4.58
N ASN A 36 -15.18 39.23 4.57
CA ASN A 36 -14.60 40.27 5.39
C ASN A 36 -15.10 40.11 6.84
N TYR A 37 -14.26 39.66 7.76
CA TYR A 37 -14.48 39.79 9.20
C TYR A 37 -13.22 40.34 9.87
N GLU A 38 -13.45 41.31 10.72
CA GLU A 38 -12.49 42.13 11.46
C GLU A 38 -11.49 41.31 12.27
N GLU A 39 -10.31 41.91 12.43
CA GLU A 39 -9.14 41.39 13.13
C GLU A 39 -9.45 40.99 14.57
N ALA A 40 -9.55 39.69 14.83
CA ALA A 40 -9.38 39.13 16.17
C ALA A 40 -8.03 38.40 16.19
N ALA A 41 -7.11 38.94 16.99
CA ALA A 41 -5.83 38.39 17.44
C ALA A 41 -5.25 37.25 16.60
N VAL A 42 -4.41 37.57 15.63
CA VAL A 42 -3.54 36.63 14.94
C VAL A 42 -2.57 36.05 15.97
N TYR A 43 -2.84 34.84 16.43
CA TYR A 43 -1.85 34.05 17.15
C TYR A 43 -0.76 33.66 16.14
N GLU A 44 0.25 34.52 16.03
CA GLU A 44 1.49 34.15 15.34
C GLU A 44 2.16 33.04 16.13
N LYS A 45 1.86 31.79 15.72
CA LYS A 45 2.64 30.64 16.11
C LYS A 45 4.03 30.84 15.50
N LYS A 46 4.94 31.47 16.25
CA LYS A 46 6.37 31.49 15.94
C LYS A 46 6.83 30.03 15.87
N SER A 47 6.74 29.43 14.69
CA SER A 47 7.41 28.19 14.36
C SER A 47 8.88 28.50 14.06
N ASN A 48 9.64 28.89 15.09
CA ASN A 48 11.08 28.79 15.06
C ASN A 48 11.47 27.31 15.25
N VAL A 49 11.18 26.48 14.26
CA VAL A 49 11.82 25.19 14.08
C VAL A 49 12.56 25.27 12.76
N THR A 50 13.75 25.84 12.83
CA THR A 50 14.78 25.69 11.79
C THR A 50 15.02 24.19 11.59
N GLY A 51 14.68 23.67 10.39
CA GLY A 51 14.82 22.26 10.07
C GLY A 51 13.58 21.42 10.31
N ALA A 52 12.39 21.95 10.00
CA ALA A 52 11.17 21.15 10.08
C ALA A 52 11.29 19.93 9.15
N TYR A 53 11.33 18.73 9.74
CA TYR A 53 11.22 17.46 9.02
C TYR A 53 9.95 17.46 8.18
N GLN A 54 10.09 17.53 6.86
CA GLN A 54 8.99 17.59 5.93
C GLN A 54 8.85 16.24 5.22
N ARG A 55 7.61 15.80 5.03
CA ARG A 55 7.34 14.59 4.24
C ARG A 55 7.86 14.76 2.82
N ASP A 56 8.59 13.76 2.34
CA ASP A 56 8.99 13.70 0.93
C ASP A 56 7.81 13.20 0.08
N GLN A 57 6.96 14.15 -0.31
CA GLN A 57 5.76 13.84 -1.06
C GLN A 57 6.06 13.26 -2.45
N ALA A 58 7.19 13.62 -3.05
CA ALA A 58 7.59 13.09 -4.35
C ALA A 58 7.93 11.59 -4.25
N THR A 59 8.75 11.20 -3.29
CA THR A 59 9.06 9.78 -3.04
C THR A 59 7.82 9.00 -2.63
N ILE A 60 6.95 9.54 -1.77
CA ILE A 60 5.70 8.90 -1.38
C ILE A 60 4.83 8.62 -2.61
N ASN A 61 4.58 9.62 -3.46
CA ASN A 61 3.73 9.46 -4.65
C ASN A 61 4.33 8.44 -5.63
N ARG A 62 5.64 8.51 -5.89
CA ARG A 62 6.34 7.56 -6.76
C ARG A 62 6.18 6.12 -6.28
N LEU A 63 6.42 5.86 -5.00
CA LEU A 63 6.32 4.51 -4.44
C LEU A 63 4.88 3.98 -4.41
N LEU A 64 3.89 4.84 -4.16
CA LEU A 64 2.47 4.46 -4.24
C LEU A 64 2.05 4.11 -5.67
N GLU A 65 2.46 4.92 -6.66
CA GLU A 65 2.18 4.62 -8.07
C GLU A 65 2.87 3.34 -8.56
N GLU A 66 4.09 3.09 -8.09
CA GLU A 66 4.83 1.86 -8.38
C GLU A 66 4.13 0.63 -7.80
N ALA A 67 3.66 0.72 -6.55
CA ALA A 67 2.89 -0.33 -5.90
C ALA A 67 1.58 -0.62 -6.64
N GLU A 68 0.84 0.43 -7.06
CA GLU A 68 -0.41 0.25 -7.80
C GLU A 68 -0.20 -0.37 -9.17
N ARG A 69 0.83 0.08 -9.92
CA ARG A 69 1.20 -0.53 -11.21
C ARG A 69 1.59 -2.02 -11.03
N SER A 70 2.27 -2.35 -9.95
CA SER A 70 2.67 -3.73 -9.67
C SER A 70 1.47 -4.61 -9.32
N ARG A 71 0.53 -4.09 -8.56
CA ARG A 71 -0.73 -4.75 -8.24
C ARG A 71 -1.55 -5.01 -9.53
N GLN A 72 -1.65 -4.03 -10.40
CA GLN A 72 -2.39 -4.17 -11.67
C GLN A 72 -1.76 -5.24 -12.56
N ARG A 73 -0.42 -5.23 -12.70
CA ARG A 73 0.30 -6.27 -13.47
C ARG A 73 0.04 -7.68 -12.95
N LEU A 74 -0.04 -7.86 -11.62
CA LEU A 74 -0.38 -9.15 -11.03
C LEU A 74 -1.81 -9.59 -11.41
N ILE A 75 -2.77 -8.69 -11.33
CA ILE A 75 -4.16 -8.97 -11.70
C ILE A 75 -4.25 -9.36 -13.18
N ASP A 76 -3.62 -8.59 -14.06
CA ASP A 76 -3.63 -8.84 -15.51
C ASP A 76 -2.95 -10.17 -15.85
N LEU A 77 -1.87 -10.53 -15.14
CA LEU A 77 -1.20 -11.81 -15.28
C LEU A 77 -2.11 -12.99 -14.90
N VAL A 78 -2.79 -12.89 -13.76
CA VAL A 78 -3.73 -13.91 -13.29
C VAL A 78 -4.92 -14.05 -14.25
N GLU A 79 -5.49 -12.94 -14.72
CA GLU A 79 -6.56 -12.91 -15.70
C GLU A 79 -6.14 -13.62 -17.00
N LYS A 80 -4.96 -13.29 -17.52
CA LYS A 80 -4.40 -13.91 -18.71
C LYS A 80 -4.21 -15.44 -18.56
N MET A 81 -3.71 -15.89 -17.41
CA MET A 81 -3.51 -17.30 -17.14
C MET A 81 -4.83 -18.08 -17.09
N LEU A 82 -5.83 -17.55 -16.39
CA LEU A 82 -7.15 -18.17 -16.27
C LEU A 82 -7.87 -18.21 -17.62
N THR A 83 -7.81 -17.11 -18.38
CA THR A 83 -8.44 -17.01 -19.71
C THR A 83 -7.82 -18.00 -20.70
N LYS A 84 -6.49 -18.19 -20.70
CA LYS A 84 -5.82 -19.21 -21.54
C LYS A 84 -6.34 -20.63 -21.31
N GLN A 85 -6.95 -20.90 -20.16
CA GLN A 85 -7.52 -22.20 -19.80
C GLN A 85 -9.04 -22.27 -19.92
N GLY A 86 -9.65 -21.29 -20.58
CA GLY A 86 -11.10 -21.25 -20.75
C GLY A 86 -11.87 -20.93 -19.46
N GLN A 87 -11.19 -20.45 -18.43
CA GLN A 87 -11.79 -20.01 -17.18
C GLN A 87 -12.11 -18.51 -17.24
N THR A 88 -13.31 -18.14 -16.81
CA THR A 88 -13.68 -16.73 -16.72
C THR A 88 -13.16 -16.15 -15.42
N PHE A 89 -12.28 -15.15 -15.51
CA PHE A 89 -11.86 -14.37 -14.34
C PHE A 89 -12.94 -13.35 -13.97
N ASN A 90 -13.55 -13.55 -12.81
CA ASN A 90 -14.42 -12.52 -12.24
C ASN A 90 -13.54 -11.57 -11.41
N ARG A 91 -13.39 -10.32 -11.84
CA ARG A 91 -12.62 -9.29 -11.12
C ARG A 91 -13.14 -9.02 -9.69
N ALA A 92 -14.38 -9.39 -9.39
CA ALA A 92 -14.91 -9.40 -8.03
C ALA A 92 -14.38 -10.57 -7.17
N SER A 93 -13.76 -11.57 -7.78
CA SER A 93 -13.11 -12.67 -7.07
C SER A 93 -11.84 -12.16 -6.40
N ASN A 94 -11.61 -12.56 -5.15
CA ASN A 94 -10.39 -12.20 -4.44
C ASN A 94 -9.19 -12.93 -5.08
N VAL A 95 -8.37 -12.23 -5.86
CA VAL A 95 -7.18 -12.76 -6.52
C VAL A 95 -6.22 -13.42 -5.53
N TYR A 96 -6.14 -12.91 -4.31
CA TYR A 96 -5.26 -13.45 -3.27
C TYR A 96 -5.71 -14.84 -2.80
N SER A 97 -7.00 -15.09 -2.69
CA SER A 97 -7.50 -16.44 -2.36
C SER A 97 -7.23 -17.45 -3.47
N LEU A 98 -7.35 -17.04 -4.74
CA LEU A 98 -7.03 -17.91 -5.87
C LEU A 98 -5.54 -18.31 -5.88
N LEU A 99 -4.65 -17.33 -5.61
CA LEU A 99 -3.20 -17.56 -5.53
C LEU A 99 -2.85 -18.43 -4.32
N ARG A 100 -3.40 -18.12 -3.13
CA ARG A 100 -3.17 -18.90 -1.90
C ARG A 100 -3.60 -20.35 -2.05
N ASP A 101 -4.76 -20.58 -2.68
CA ASP A 101 -5.34 -21.91 -2.83
C ASP A 101 -4.69 -22.69 -4.00
N GLY A 102 -3.70 -22.11 -4.69
CA GLY A 102 -3.03 -22.74 -5.83
C GLY A 102 -3.95 -22.99 -7.03
N LYS A 103 -5.05 -22.25 -7.14
CA LYS A 103 -6.06 -22.43 -8.19
C LYS A 103 -5.70 -21.71 -9.50
N VAL A 104 -4.63 -20.94 -9.51
CA VAL A 104 -4.10 -20.30 -10.71
C VAL A 104 -3.02 -21.21 -11.28
N PRO A 105 -3.27 -21.85 -12.43
CA PRO A 105 -2.26 -22.67 -13.07
C PRO A 105 -1.18 -21.77 -13.68
N VAL A 106 0.05 -22.09 -13.38
CA VAL A 106 1.22 -21.29 -13.75
C VAL A 106 2.04 -22.10 -14.76
N ASP A 107 2.31 -21.54 -15.94
CA ASP A 107 3.22 -22.15 -16.90
C ASP A 107 4.69 -22.08 -16.40
N GLU A 108 5.54 -22.91 -16.96
CA GLU A 108 6.93 -23.06 -16.52
C GLU A 108 7.73 -21.75 -16.67
N GLU A 109 7.51 -21.01 -17.74
CA GLU A 109 8.19 -19.74 -18.00
C GLU A 109 7.85 -18.70 -16.92
N THR A 110 6.56 -18.56 -16.62
CA THR A 110 6.08 -17.65 -15.56
C THR A 110 6.59 -18.07 -14.19
N ARG A 111 6.65 -19.38 -13.91
CA ARG A 111 7.20 -19.91 -12.66
C ARG A 111 8.69 -19.56 -12.50
N LEU A 112 9.48 -19.76 -13.54
CA LEU A 112 10.91 -19.45 -13.54
C LEU A 112 11.14 -17.93 -13.38
N GLN A 113 10.32 -17.10 -14.03
CA GLN A 113 10.40 -15.65 -13.88
C GLN A 113 10.07 -15.23 -12.44
N ALA A 114 8.99 -15.74 -11.86
CA ALA A 114 8.61 -15.47 -10.48
C ALA A 114 9.73 -15.87 -9.49
N GLN A 115 10.41 -17.01 -9.72
CA GLN A 115 11.54 -17.42 -8.90
C GLN A 115 12.72 -16.43 -8.97
N LYS A 116 13.02 -15.90 -10.15
CA LYS A 116 14.04 -14.85 -10.31
C LYS A 116 13.64 -13.55 -9.61
N ASP A 117 12.37 -13.19 -9.73
CA ASP A 117 11.85 -11.94 -9.15
C ASP A 117 11.89 -11.92 -7.63
N ILE A 118 11.80 -13.10 -6.97
CA ILE A 118 11.89 -13.22 -5.50
C ILE A 118 13.27 -13.67 -5.02
N ALA A 119 14.25 -13.86 -5.92
CA ALA A 119 15.62 -14.19 -5.55
C ALA A 119 16.26 -13.04 -4.74
N GLU A 120 17.44 -13.26 -4.19
CA GLU A 120 18.14 -12.32 -3.32
C GLU A 120 18.36 -10.95 -3.98
N ASP A 121 18.70 -10.94 -5.26
CA ASP A 121 18.87 -9.74 -6.10
C ASP A 121 17.61 -9.34 -6.87
N GLY A 122 16.54 -10.13 -6.75
CA GLY A 122 15.28 -9.92 -7.46
C GLY A 122 14.49 -8.73 -6.93
N TYR A 123 13.72 -8.12 -7.81
CA TYR A 123 12.91 -6.94 -7.47
C TYR A 123 11.98 -7.17 -6.27
N TRP A 124 11.40 -8.38 -6.13
CA TRP A 124 10.52 -8.79 -5.04
C TRP A 124 11.26 -9.57 -3.94
N GLY A 125 12.59 -9.67 -4.03
CA GLY A 125 13.41 -10.27 -2.98
C GLY A 125 13.33 -9.47 -1.68
N ILE A 126 13.74 -10.12 -0.59
CA ILE A 126 13.65 -9.59 0.78
C ILE A 126 14.38 -8.25 0.90
N GLU A 127 15.61 -8.16 0.37
CA GLU A 127 16.45 -6.98 0.49
C GLU A 127 15.83 -5.78 -0.24
N GLN A 128 15.46 -5.95 -1.52
CA GLN A 128 14.89 -4.90 -2.35
C GLN A 128 13.52 -4.42 -1.85
N THR A 129 12.70 -5.34 -1.36
CA THR A 129 11.38 -5.00 -0.83
C THR A 129 11.49 -4.29 0.51
N SER A 130 12.36 -4.75 1.43
CA SER A 130 12.58 -4.08 2.70
C SER A 130 13.15 -2.67 2.50
N GLU A 131 14.05 -2.47 1.53
CA GLU A 131 14.60 -1.15 1.20
C GLU A 131 13.52 -0.16 0.73
N ARG A 132 12.60 -0.61 -0.14
CA ARG A 132 11.46 0.23 -0.56
C ARG A 132 10.54 0.59 0.60
N LEU A 133 10.27 -0.35 1.52
CA LEU A 133 9.44 -0.09 2.71
C LEU A 133 10.12 0.91 3.65
N VAL A 134 11.42 0.78 3.89
CA VAL A 134 12.19 1.73 4.70
C VAL A 134 12.22 3.11 4.04
N SER A 135 12.46 3.18 2.73
CA SER A 135 12.43 4.44 1.98
C SER A 135 11.07 5.13 2.08
N PHE A 136 9.98 4.37 2.00
CA PHE A 136 8.62 4.89 2.17
C PHE A 136 8.39 5.41 3.59
N ALA A 137 8.81 4.66 4.61
CA ALA A 137 8.71 5.06 6.01
C ALA A 137 9.52 6.34 6.29
N LYS A 138 10.75 6.43 5.80
CA LYS A 138 11.60 7.63 5.91
C LYS A 138 10.97 8.84 5.22
N ALA A 139 10.40 8.65 4.03
CA ALA A 139 9.71 9.71 3.30
C ALA A 139 8.46 10.23 4.05
N LEU A 140 7.69 9.33 4.68
CA LEU A 140 6.55 9.68 5.54
C LEU A 140 6.97 10.41 6.82
N ALA A 141 8.04 9.94 7.45
CA ALA A 141 8.60 10.57 8.65
C ALA A 141 9.21 11.95 8.36
N GLY A 142 9.59 12.21 7.10
CA GLY A 142 10.35 13.40 6.71
C GLY A 142 11.78 13.39 7.24
N GLY A 143 12.35 12.21 7.49
CA GLY A 143 13.68 12.03 8.08
C GLY A 143 13.74 12.28 9.59
N ASP A 144 12.60 12.41 10.28
CA ASP A 144 12.51 12.64 11.71
C ASP A 144 12.75 11.34 12.50
N PRO A 145 13.86 11.16 13.21
CA PRO A 145 14.14 9.95 13.97
C PRO A 145 13.18 9.74 15.14
N ALA A 146 12.56 10.79 15.67
CA ALA A 146 11.57 10.67 16.75
C ALA A 146 10.28 9.95 16.30
N LYS A 147 10.10 9.76 14.98
CA LYS A 147 8.98 9.01 14.40
C LYS A 147 9.30 7.55 14.08
N ALA A 148 10.51 7.07 14.41
CA ALA A 148 10.93 5.71 14.07
C ALA A 148 9.96 4.65 14.61
N ASP A 149 9.62 4.70 15.89
CA ASP A 149 8.69 3.75 16.51
C ASP A 149 7.30 3.79 15.85
N LEU A 150 6.81 5.00 15.52
CA LEU A 150 5.55 5.18 14.81
C LEU A 150 5.58 4.52 13.42
N MET A 151 6.70 4.62 12.70
CA MET A 151 6.86 3.99 11.40
C MET A 151 6.95 2.47 11.50
N ILE A 152 7.65 1.95 12.50
CA ILE A 152 7.70 0.51 12.80
C ILE A 152 6.29 -0.05 13.04
N GLU A 153 5.50 0.60 13.88
CA GLU A 153 4.13 0.19 14.15
C GLU A 153 3.23 0.30 12.90
N ALA A 154 3.43 1.32 12.07
CA ALA A 154 2.71 1.46 10.79
C ALA A 154 3.06 0.31 9.82
N VAL A 155 4.33 -0.09 9.73
CA VAL A 155 4.77 -1.24 8.93
C VAL A 155 4.13 -2.53 9.44
N LYS A 156 4.22 -2.83 10.73
CA LYS A 156 3.58 -4.01 11.34
C LYS A 156 2.08 -4.06 11.06
N LYS A 157 1.40 -2.93 11.21
CA LYS A 157 -0.03 -2.81 10.88
C LYS A 157 -0.30 -3.09 9.41
N GLY A 158 0.55 -2.61 8.50
CA GLY A 158 0.46 -2.88 7.07
C GLY A 158 0.54 -4.38 6.77
N PHE A 159 1.50 -5.09 7.35
CA PHE A 159 1.62 -6.55 7.21
C PHE A 159 0.42 -7.30 7.80
N SER A 160 -0.11 -6.87 8.95
CA SER A 160 -1.34 -7.45 9.52
C SER A 160 -2.55 -7.26 8.60
N LEU A 161 -2.67 -6.12 7.94
CA LEU A 161 -3.73 -5.89 6.95
C LEU A 161 -3.53 -6.75 5.69
N ALA A 162 -2.29 -6.92 5.24
CA ALA A 162 -1.96 -7.82 4.14
C ALA A 162 -2.29 -9.28 4.47
N GLU A 163 -2.02 -9.74 5.69
CA GLU A 163 -2.37 -11.07 6.17
C GLU A 163 -3.89 -11.30 6.16
N LYS A 164 -4.66 -10.31 6.61
CA LYS A 164 -6.13 -10.35 6.52
C LYS A 164 -6.63 -10.40 5.08
N ALA A 165 -6.03 -9.61 4.18
CA ALA A 165 -6.39 -9.62 2.77
C ALA A 165 -6.01 -10.94 2.09
N TRP A 166 -4.90 -11.56 2.49
CA TRP A 166 -4.47 -12.89 2.04
C TRP A 166 -5.40 -13.99 2.54
N GLY A 167 -6.02 -13.78 3.69
CA GLY A 167 -6.97 -14.71 4.30
C GLY A 167 -6.31 -15.88 5.05
N GLY A 168 -5.14 -15.65 5.63
CA GLY A 168 -4.36 -16.60 6.40
C GLY A 168 -2.92 -16.14 6.59
N ALA A 169 -2.08 -16.97 7.18
CA ALA A 169 -0.67 -16.66 7.38
C ALA A 169 0.04 -16.33 6.07
N LEU A 170 0.77 -15.24 6.04
CA LEU A 170 1.58 -14.86 4.89
C LEU A 170 2.71 -15.87 4.65
N PRO A 171 3.16 -16.03 3.38
CA PRO A 171 4.36 -16.80 3.04
C PRO A 171 5.59 -16.38 3.84
N GLN A 172 6.55 -17.29 4.02
CA GLN A 172 7.76 -17.04 4.82
C GLN A 172 8.52 -15.81 4.34
N ILE A 173 8.69 -15.63 3.03
CA ILE A 173 9.37 -14.47 2.45
C ILE A 173 8.79 -13.12 2.93
N CYS A 174 7.48 -13.05 3.18
CA CYS A 174 6.84 -11.83 3.70
C CYS A 174 7.24 -11.58 5.14
N ARG A 175 7.34 -12.62 5.98
CA ARG A 175 7.80 -12.50 7.37
C ARG A 175 9.26 -12.07 7.42
N ASP A 176 10.11 -12.70 6.64
CA ASP A 176 11.53 -12.35 6.53
C ASP A 176 11.70 -10.90 6.04
N THR A 177 10.84 -10.45 5.11
CA THR A 177 10.83 -9.05 4.65
C THR A 177 10.42 -8.09 5.75
N LEU A 178 9.43 -8.45 6.58
CA LEU A 178 9.02 -7.64 7.74
C LEU A 178 10.19 -7.49 8.73
N ASP A 179 10.79 -8.60 9.12
CA ASP A 179 11.92 -8.62 10.06
C ASP A 179 13.10 -7.82 9.52
N ARG A 180 13.41 -7.97 8.23
CA ARG A 180 14.46 -7.20 7.56
C ARG A 180 14.13 -5.70 7.50
N THR A 181 12.87 -5.33 7.30
CA THR A 181 12.43 -3.94 7.29
C THR A 181 12.59 -3.28 8.66
N ILE A 182 12.22 -4.00 9.73
CA ILE A 182 12.33 -3.49 11.12
C ILE A 182 13.79 -3.37 11.57
N SER A 183 14.68 -4.23 11.05
CA SER A 183 16.09 -4.21 11.42
C SER A 183 16.91 -3.09 10.75
N LYS A 184 16.35 -2.36 9.77
CA LYS A 184 16.96 -1.22 9.04
C LYS A 184 16.55 0.13 9.61
#